data_dce6ef4d924ae7e38659ab1d7910ca1c
#
_entry.id   dce6ef4d924ae7e38659ab1d7910ca1c
#
_cell.length_a   1.000
_cell.length_b   1.000
_cell.length_c   1.000
_cell.angle_alpha   90.00
_cell.angle_beta   90.00
_cell.angle_gamma   90.00
#
_symmetry.space_group_name_H-M   'P 1'
#
loop_
_entity.id
_entity.type
_entity.pdbx_description
1 polymer ?
#
loop_
_entity_poly.entity_id
_entity_poly.type
_entity_poly.pdbx_seq_one_letter_code
_entity_poly.pdbx_strand_id
1 'polypeptide(L)'
;MDIPLYYQEIFKSYTQNLLKQLTSTCKICNGVGYQVLENDMFRDCECTKKFHQLKKYTNCGINVKHIGREMKWFKDEFTEESYNKLKEIEANLNDVLKVNFLIYPANNNMWGASHIGNQIIKFCIDQKKRCAVASAKNVMDLFFSWDKPELQECMEYLQWVDVLLIDEFGTEYNTKMKDNKSYVANSFNGFVMERKRLNKPTIIASNFQAAYLKETYATEIQNVIFSNFVGLRINSKTRKKTEFDGLEVKLKKPELKGCFDDLNSIDIKDKQRKGMF
;
A
#
# COMPACT_ATOMS: atom_id res chain seq x y z
N MET A 1 14.69 10.60 7.08
CA MET A 1 15.07 9.42 6.29
C MET A 1 14.42 9.59 4.93
N ASP A 2 15.22 9.58 3.88
CA ASP A 2 14.71 9.73 2.50
C ASP A 2 14.08 8.43 2.03
N ILE A 3 13.20 8.55 1.03
CA ILE A 3 12.57 7.38 0.41
C ILE A 3 13.68 6.55 -0.26
N PRO A 4 13.85 5.26 0.05
CA PRO A 4 14.87 4.43 -0.57
C PRO A 4 14.83 4.49 -2.10
N LEU A 5 15.98 4.50 -2.75
CA LEU A 5 16.13 4.59 -4.22
C LEU A 5 15.23 3.59 -4.96
N TYR A 6 15.10 2.39 -4.42
CA TYR A 6 14.22 1.36 -4.93
C TYR A 6 12.77 1.82 -5.09
N TYR A 7 12.20 2.46 -4.06
CA TYR A 7 10.85 3.04 -4.16
C TYR A 7 10.79 4.22 -5.14
N GLN A 8 11.86 5.03 -5.20
CA GLN A 8 11.91 6.15 -6.13
C GLN A 8 11.92 5.71 -7.61
N GLU A 9 12.61 4.65 -7.95
CA GLU A 9 12.72 4.17 -9.35
C GLU A 9 11.41 3.57 -9.85
N ILE A 10 10.73 2.78 -9.03
CA ILE A 10 9.41 2.20 -9.39
C ILE A 10 8.40 3.30 -9.75
N PHE A 11 8.43 4.42 -9.02
CA PHE A 11 7.43 5.48 -9.19
C PHE A 11 7.85 6.57 -10.19
N LYS A 12 9.12 6.66 -10.55
CA LYS A 12 9.63 7.70 -11.44
C LYS A 12 9.02 7.66 -12.84
N SER A 13 8.89 6.49 -13.43
CA SER A 13 8.24 6.31 -14.75
C SER A 13 6.73 6.59 -14.70
N TYR A 14 6.04 6.19 -13.65
CA TYR A 14 4.62 6.47 -13.42
C TYR A 14 4.37 7.97 -13.29
N THR A 15 5.21 8.66 -12.52
CA THR A 15 5.07 10.08 -12.24
C THR A 15 5.20 10.92 -13.53
N GLN A 16 6.14 10.56 -14.40
CA GLN A 16 6.33 11.27 -15.67
C GLN A 16 5.15 11.10 -16.64
N ASN A 17 4.61 9.89 -16.76
CA ASN A 17 3.45 9.62 -17.61
C ASN A 17 2.19 10.30 -17.07
N LEU A 18 1.98 10.28 -15.76
CA LEU A 18 0.87 10.94 -15.10
C LEU A 18 0.94 12.46 -15.28
N LEU A 19 2.13 13.05 -15.18
CA LEU A 19 2.34 14.48 -15.41
C LEU A 19 1.96 14.86 -16.85
N LYS A 20 2.44 14.12 -17.83
CA LYS A 20 2.09 14.34 -19.25
C LYS A 20 0.58 14.29 -19.47
N GLN A 21 -0.11 13.31 -18.90
CA GLN A 21 -1.57 13.19 -19.05
C GLN A 21 -2.31 14.35 -18.40
N LEU A 22 -1.93 14.77 -17.20
CA LEU A 22 -2.60 15.84 -16.48
C LEU A 22 -2.34 17.22 -17.07
N THR A 23 -1.12 17.48 -17.54
CA THR A 23 -0.77 18.78 -18.10
C THR A 23 -1.21 18.92 -19.56
N SER A 24 -1.05 17.90 -20.40
CA SER A 24 -1.43 17.95 -21.82
C SER A 24 -2.92 18.16 -22.06
N THR A 25 -3.77 17.76 -21.11
CA THR A 25 -5.24 17.89 -21.19
C THR A 25 -5.78 19.11 -20.44
N CYS A 26 -4.94 19.88 -19.76
CA CYS A 26 -5.37 21.01 -18.97
C CYS A 26 -5.76 22.20 -19.86
N LYS A 27 -7.07 22.50 -19.91
CA LYS A 27 -7.62 23.63 -20.68
C LYS A 27 -7.31 25.00 -20.06
N ILE A 28 -6.84 25.05 -18.80
CA ILE A 28 -6.58 26.30 -18.08
C ILE A 28 -5.19 26.85 -18.42
N CYS A 29 -4.17 25.99 -18.42
CA CYS A 29 -2.78 26.38 -18.68
C CYS A 29 -2.22 25.84 -20.01
N ASN A 30 -3.03 25.16 -20.83
CA ASN A 30 -2.64 24.55 -22.09
C ASN A 30 -1.36 23.68 -21.98
N GLY A 31 -1.19 22.98 -20.88
CA GLY A 31 -0.06 22.09 -20.64
C GLY A 31 1.18 22.74 -20.01
N VAL A 32 1.18 24.07 -19.80
CA VAL A 32 2.36 24.79 -19.28
C VAL A 32 2.55 24.59 -17.76
N GLY A 33 1.48 24.33 -17.04
CA GLY A 33 1.52 24.03 -15.58
C GLY A 33 1.39 25.27 -14.67
N TYR A 34 1.41 26.47 -15.22
CA TYR A 34 1.23 27.71 -14.48
C TYR A 34 0.30 28.67 -15.23
N GLN A 35 -0.21 29.68 -14.53
CA GLN A 35 -1.00 30.79 -15.03
C GLN A 35 -0.21 32.09 -14.88
N VAL A 36 -0.23 32.92 -15.88
CA VAL A 36 0.28 34.29 -15.79
C VAL A 36 -0.84 35.16 -15.24
N LEU A 37 -0.57 35.87 -14.17
CA LEU A 37 -1.46 36.85 -13.55
C LEU A 37 -1.17 38.25 -14.08
N GLU A 38 -2.08 39.18 -13.79
CA GLU A 38 -1.85 40.60 -13.96
C GLU A 38 -0.56 40.98 -13.22
N ASN A 39 0.31 41.77 -13.82
CA ASN A 39 1.65 42.15 -13.33
C ASN A 39 2.76 41.08 -13.52
N ASP A 40 2.69 40.24 -14.53
CA ASP A 40 3.71 39.24 -14.86
C ASP A 40 4.05 38.25 -13.72
N MET A 41 3.18 38.13 -12.72
CA MET A 41 3.33 37.11 -11.67
C MET A 41 2.84 35.75 -12.16
N PHE A 42 3.50 34.69 -11.72
CA PHE A 42 3.14 33.32 -12.04
C PHE A 42 2.47 32.66 -10.85
N ARG A 43 1.44 31.89 -11.13
CA ARG A 43 0.77 31.03 -10.15
C ARG A 43 0.67 29.62 -10.68
N ASP A 44 0.96 28.63 -9.82
CA ASP A 44 0.77 27.22 -10.19
C ASP A 44 -0.67 26.96 -10.62
N CYS A 45 -0.80 26.30 -11.75
CA CYS A 45 -2.12 25.85 -12.21
C CYS A 45 -2.66 24.74 -11.31
N GLU A 46 -3.96 24.60 -11.23
CA GLU A 46 -4.58 23.51 -10.44
C GLU A 46 -4.13 22.11 -10.90
N CYS A 47 -3.81 21.94 -12.20
CA CYS A 47 -3.25 20.69 -12.70
C CYS A 47 -1.88 20.37 -12.07
N THR A 48 -1.04 21.37 -11.81
CA THR A 48 0.25 21.24 -11.15
C THR A 48 0.09 20.90 -9.68
N LYS A 49 -0.83 21.56 -8.98
CA LYS A 49 -1.13 21.22 -7.59
C LYS A 49 -1.63 19.77 -7.47
N LYS A 50 -2.57 19.39 -8.34
CA LYS A 50 -3.07 18.01 -8.42
C LYS A 50 -1.94 17.02 -8.72
N PHE A 51 -1.05 17.35 -9.62
CA PHE A 51 0.12 16.54 -9.91
C PHE A 51 1.02 16.35 -8.68
N HIS A 52 1.34 17.42 -7.95
CA HIS A 52 2.14 17.32 -6.73
C HIS A 52 1.48 16.44 -5.65
N GLN A 53 0.15 16.52 -5.51
CA GLN A 53 -0.61 15.65 -4.63
C GLN A 53 -0.51 14.19 -5.07
N LEU A 54 -0.73 13.91 -6.36
CA LEU A 54 -0.65 12.55 -6.90
C LEU A 54 0.78 11.99 -6.80
N LYS A 55 1.81 12.84 -7.00
CA LYS A 55 3.20 12.46 -6.80
C LYS A 55 3.48 12.03 -5.36
N LYS A 56 2.90 12.71 -4.34
CA LYS A 56 3.01 12.26 -2.96
C LYS A 56 2.38 10.87 -2.75
N TYR A 57 1.23 10.62 -3.35
CA TYR A 57 0.56 9.33 -3.26
C TYR A 57 1.39 8.21 -3.92
N THR A 58 1.93 8.44 -5.11
CA THR A 58 2.79 7.44 -5.77
C THR A 58 4.06 7.18 -4.99
N ASN A 59 4.71 8.21 -4.48
CA ASN A 59 5.94 8.07 -3.70
C ASN A 59 5.76 7.24 -2.41
N CYS A 60 4.52 7.14 -1.91
CA CYS A 60 4.19 6.29 -0.76
C CYS A 60 3.85 4.84 -1.15
N GLY A 61 3.87 4.49 -2.42
CA GLY A 61 3.54 3.14 -2.89
C GLY A 61 2.07 2.91 -3.23
N ILE A 62 1.22 3.96 -3.24
CA ILE A 62 -0.18 3.81 -3.66
C ILE A 62 -0.24 3.44 -5.14
N ASN A 63 -0.84 2.29 -5.44
CA ASN A 63 -1.00 1.84 -6.81
C ASN A 63 -1.88 2.80 -7.62
N VAL A 64 -1.55 2.97 -8.92
CA VAL A 64 -2.26 3.88 -9.85
C VAL A 64 -3.77 3.63 -9.87
N LYS A 65 -4.20 2.38 -9.79
CA LYS A 65 -5.63 2.01 -9.72
C LYS A 65 -6.40 2.64 -8.54
N HIS A 66 -5.68 3.06 -7.48
CA HIS A 66 -6.27 3.66 -6.28
C HIS A 66 -6.12 5.19 -6.23
N ILE A 67 -5.14 5.74 -6.98
CA ILE A 67 -4.79 7.17 -6.91
C ILE A 67 -5.97 8.07 -7.28
N GLY A 68 -6.65 7.80 -8.38
CA GLY A 68 -7.74 8.63 -8.91
C GLY A 68 -9.09 8.46 -8.20
N ARG A 69 -9.20 7.57 -7.21
CA ARG A 69 -10.47 7.31 -6.53
C ARG A 69 -10.70 8.33 -5.43
N GLU A 70 -11.82 9.04 -5.50
CA GLU A 70 -12.26 10.06 -4.56
C GLU A 70 -13.39 9.53 -3.68
N MET A 71 -13.76 10.25 -2.61
CA MET A 71 -14.82 9.86 -1.67
C MET A 71 -16.16 9.59 -2.35
N LYS A 72 -16.49 10.30 -3.45
CA LYS A 72 -17.69 10.05 -4.25
C LYS A 72 -17.74 8.62 -4.77
N TRP A 73 -16.61 8.11 -5.28
CA TRP A 73 -16.51 6.73 -5.76
C TRP A 73 -16.82 5.71 -4.65
N PHE A 74 -16.34 5.94 -3.43
CA PHE A 74 -16.64 5.04 -2.30
C PHE A 74 -18.12 5.03 -1.94
N LYS A 75 -18.82 6.16 -2.04
CA LYS A 75 -20.26 6.24 -1.84
C LYS A 75 -21.03 5.38 -2.84
N ASP A 76 -20.58 5.31 -4.07
CA ASP A 76 -21.23 4.55 -5.13
C ASP A 76 -20.96 3.03 -5.02
N GLU A 77 -19.76 2.64 -4.63
CA GLU A 77 -19.28 1.25 -4.67
C GLU A 77 -19.43 0.49 -3.34
N PHE A 78 -19.53 1.20 -2.22
CA PHE A 78 -19.66 0.59 -0.89
C PHE A 78 -21.05 0.76 -0.30
N THR A 79 -21.40 -0.10 0.66
CA THR A 79 -22.62 0.11 1.45
C THR A 79 -22.53 1.41 2.23
N GLU A 80 -23.69 1.97 2.57
CA GLU A 80 -23.76 3.20 3.35
C GLU A 80 -23.01 3.07 4.70
N GLU A 81 -23.14 1.93 5.36
CA GLU A 81 -22.41 1.64 6.60
C GLU A 81 -20.89 1.76 6.41
N SER A 82 -20.34 1.09 5.37
CA SER A 82 -18.89 1.11 5.10
C SER A 82 -18.41 2.49 4.67
N TYR A 83 -19.21 3.22 3.92
CA TYR A 83 -18.91 4.59 3.53
C TYR A 83 -18.91 5.53 4.74
N ASN A 84 -19.89 5.42 5.64
CA ASN A 84 -19.95 6.24 6.86
C ASN A 84 -18.78 5.94 7.80
N LYS A 85 -18.37 4.68 7.96
CA LYS A 85 -17.14 4.32 8.68
C LYS A 85 -15.90 5.00 8.08
N LEU A 86 -15.78 5.05 6.76
CA LEU A 86 -14.65 5.72 6.10
C LEU A 86 -14.65 7.23 6.36
N LYS A 87 -15.83 7.87 6.35
CA LYS A 87 -15.98 9.30 6.73
C LYS A 87 -15.64 9.56 8.19
N GLU A 88 -16.05 8.67 9.08
CA GLU A 88 -15.71 8.75 10.50
C GLU A 88 -14.19 8.63 10.72
N ILE A 89 -13.53 7.72 10.01
CA ILE A 89 -12.07 7.59 10.02
C ILE A 89 -11.42 8.90 9.53
N GLU A 90 -11.92 9.49 8.43
CA GLU A 90 -11.41 10.77 7.91
C GLU A 90 -11.52 11.89 8.95
N ALA A 91 -12.70 12.01 9.57
CA ALA A 91 -12.99 13.07 10.55
C ALA A 91 -12.18 12.93 11.85
N ASN A 92 -11.88 11.70 12.27
CA ASN A 92 -11.22 11.39 13.54
C ASN A 92 -9.85 10.71 13.34
N LEU A 93 -9.14 11.02 12.25
CA LEU A 93 -7.96 10.28 11.81
C LEU A 93 -6.89 10.15 12.90
N ASN A 94 -6.62 11.20 13.67
CA ASN A 94 -5.59 11.17 14.71
C ASN A 94 -5.94 10.22 15.87
N ASP A 95 -7.20 10.06 16.20
CA ASP A 95 -7.63 9.11 17.25
C ASP A 95 -7.65 7.69 16.70
N VAL A 96 -8.10 7.53 15.47
CA VAL A 96 -8.13 6.26 14.75
C VAL A 96 -6.71 5.68 14.62
N LEU A 97 -5.73 6.51 14.32
CA LEU A 97 -4.33 6.11 14.16
C LEU A 97 -3.59 5.81 15.48
N LYS A 98 -4.28 5.76 16.63
CA LYS A 98 -3.69 5.24 17.89
C LYS A 98 -3.66 3.71 17.96
N VAL A 99 -4.33 3.03 17.02
CA VAL A 99 -4.43 1.57 16.97
C VAL A 99 -4.08 1.03 15.59
N ASN A 100 -3.73 -0.24 15.53
CA ASN A 100 -3.55 -0.96 14.28
C ASN A 100 -4.92 -1.43 13.74
N PHE A 101 -5.06 -1.50 12.42
CA PHE A 101 -6.29 -1.95 11.77
C PHE A 101 -6.08 -3.17 10.89
N LEU A 102 -7.01 -4.11 10.96
CA LEU A 102 -7.20 -5.16 9.96
C LEU A 102 -8.48 -4.88 9.18
N ILE A 103 -8.34 -4.51 7.91
CA ILE A 103 -9.45 -4.26 6.98
C ILE A 103 -9.74 -5.54 6.21
N TYR A 104 -10.98 -6.02 6.26
CA TYR A 104 -11.37 -7.26 5.60
C TYR A 104 -12.83 -7.22 5.13
N PRO A 105 -13.20 -7.97 4.07
CA PRO A 105 -14.56 -8.00 3.56
C PRO A 105 -15.50 -8.74 4.51
N ALA A 106 -16.74 -8.28 4.57
CA ALA A 106 -17.79 -8.89 5.38
C ALA A 106 -18.44 -10.09 4.69
N ASN A 107 -18.37 -10.13 3.37
CA ASN A 107 -18.96 -11.18 2.53
C ASN A 107 -17.90 -11.74 1.57
N ASN A 108 -18.27 -12.78 0.80
CA ASN A 108 -17.37 -13.44 -0.15
C ASN A 108 -17.01 -12.57 -1.38
N ASN A 109 -17.49 -11.35 -1.46
CA ASN A 109 -17.06 -10.38 -2.48
C ASN A 109 -15.64 -9.89 -2.09
N MET A 110 -14.63 -10.63 -2.49
CA MET A 110 -13.22 -10.51 -2.13
C MET A 110 -12.55 -9.22 -2.63
N TRP A 111 -13.22 -8.06 -2.51
CA TRP A 111 -12.66 -6.80 -2.95
C TRP A 111 -13.03 -5.62 -2.03
N GLY A 112 -12.22 -4.58 -2.06
CA GLY A 112 -12.53 -3.33 -1.39
C GLY A 112 -11.59 -2.99 -0.25
N ALA A 113 -11.00 -3.96 0.45
CA ALA A 113 -10.09 -3.70 1.58
C ALA A 113 -8.89 -2.85 1.15
N SER A 114 -8.24 -3.20 0.04
CA SER A 114 -7.14 -2.42 -0.54
C SER A 114 -7.56 -0.99 -0.87
N HIS A 115 -8.80 -0.79 -1.37
CA HIS A 115 -9.30 0.54 -1.70
C HIS A 115 -9.49 1.41 -0.47
N ILE A 116 -10.09 0.86 0.59
CA ILE A 116 -10.27 1.54 1.87
C ILE A 116 -8.91 1.82 2.52
N GLY A 117 -8.00 0.83 2.57
CA GLY A 117 -6.66 1.01 3.11
C GLY A 117 -5.89 2.14 2.42
N ASN A 118 -5.87 2.13 1.09
CA ASN A 118 -5.22 3.18 0.30
C ASN A 118 -5.90 4.56 0.49
N GLN A 119 -7.22 4.60 0.69
CA GLN A 119 -7.89 5.88 0.97
C GLN A 119 -7.52 6.44 2.35
N ILE A 120 -7.41 5.58 3.37
CA ILE A 120 -6.91 5.99 4.69
C ILE A 120 -5.47 6.54 4.58
N ILE A 121 -4.60 5.89 3.81
CA ILE A 121 -3.25 6.40 3.55
C ILE A 121 -3.27 7.79 2.88
N LYS A 122 -4.19 8.05 1.93
CA LYS A 122 -4.34 9.39 1.34
C LYS A 122 -4.71 10.43 2.40
N PHE A 123 -5.66 10.14 3.29
CA PHE A 123 -5.99 11.04 4.40
C PHE A 123 -4.77 11.34 5.28
N CYS A 124 -3.93 10.33 5.54
CA CYS A 124 -2.70 10.50 6.31
C CYS A 124 -1.70 11.40 5.58
N ILE A 125 -1.50 11.19 4.27
CA ILE A 125 -0.60 12.00 3.44
C ILE A 125 -1.06 13.46 3.38
N ASP A 126 -2.37 13.68 3.26
CA ASP A 126 -2.95 15.03 3.22
C ASP A 126 -2.77 15.75 4.57
N GLN A 127 -2.68 15.02 5.68
CA GLN A 127 -2.28 15.51 7.00
C GLN A 127 -0.74 15.54 7.20
N LYS A 128 0.05 15.44 6.12
CA LYS A 128 1.51 15.52 6.11
C LYS A 128 2.22 14.40 6.90
N LYS A 129 1.56 13.26 7.13
CA LYS A 129 2.20 12.09 7.72
C LYS A 129 3.07 11.38 6.66
N ARG A 130 4.20 10.82 7.10
CA ARG A 130 5.02 9.95 6.25
C ARG A 130 4.36 8.58 6.21
N CYS A 131 4.01 8.12 5.02
CA CYS A 131 3.30 6.88 4.83
C CYS A 131 4.06 5.96 3.88
N ALA A 132 3.82 4.65 4.00
CA ALA A 132 4.21 3.67 3.01
C ALA A 132 3.09 2.67 2.76
N VAL A 133 3.03 2.17 1.54
CA VAL A 133 2.18 1.04 1.15
C VAL A 133 3.09 -0.04 0.59
N ALA A 134 3.04 -1.22 1.18
CA ALA A 134 3.80 -2.39 0.72
C ALA A 134 2.86 -3.58 0.60
N SER A 135 3.09 -4.47 -0.38
CA SER A 135 2.35 -5.73 -0.42
C SER A 135 2.82 -6.64 0.73
N ALA A 136 1.91 -7.46 1.24
CA ALA A 136 2.24 -8.44 2.27
C ALA A 136 3.39 -9.35 1.82
N LYS A 137 3.39 -9.76 0.54
CA LYS A 137 4.48 -10.55 -0.05
C LYS A 137 5.83 -9.84 0.11
N ASN A 138 5.92 -8.56 -0.26
CA ASN A 138 7.16 -7.80 -0.18
C ASN A 138 7.66 -7.67 1.26
N VAL A 139 6.76 -7.39 2.21
CA VAL A 139 7.12 -7.30 3.63
C VAL A 139 7.65 -8.64 4.15
N MET A 140 7.02 -9.75 3.78
CA MET A 140 7.46 -11.08 4.20
C MET A 140 8.79 -11.48 3.55
N ASP A 141 8.99 -11.13 2.27
CA ASP A 141 10.24 -11.39 1.56
C ASP A 141 11.43 -10.62 2.20
N LEU A 142 11.21 -9.43 2.73
CA LEU A 142 12.23 -8.65 3.46
C LEU A 142 12.76 -9.40 4.70
N PHE A 143 11.93 -10.19 5.39
CA PHE A 143 12.38 -10.99 6.54
C PHE A 143 13.40 -12.06 6.18
N PHE A 144 13.45 -12.49 4.91
CA PHE A 144 14.41 -13.49 4.42
C PHE A 144 15.67 -12.91 3.78
N SER A 145 15.80 -11.58 3.75
CA SER A 145 16.80 -10.90 2.90
C SER A 145 17.72 -9.98 3.71
N TRP A 146 17.96 -10.34 4.95
CA TRP A 146 18.75 -9.55 5.91
C TRP A 146 20.26 -9.45 5.61
N ASP A 147 20.73 -10.21 4.63
CA ASP A 147 22.10 -10.17 4.11
C ASP A 147 22.31 -9.11 3.00
N LYS A 148 21.25 -8.40 2.58
CA LYS A 148 21.30 -7.39 1.51
C LYS A 148 21.08 -5.98 2.09
N PRO A 149 22.09 -5.09 2.05
CA PRO A 149 22.00 -3.75 2.64
C PRO A 149 20.82 -2.93 2.12
N GLU A 150 20.54 -2.98 0.81
CA GLU A 150 19.42 -2.25 0.20
C GLU A 150 18.05 -2.71 0.69
N LEU A 151 17.92 -3.96 1.13
CA LEU A 151 16.69 -4.51 1.69
C LEU A 151 16.58 -4.19 3.19
N GLN A 152 17.69 -4.04 3.89
CA GLN A 152 17.72 -3.51 5.25
C GLN A 152 17.22 -2.05 5.26
N GLU A 153 17.68 -1.21 4.35
CA GLU A 153 17.16 0.17 4.20
C GLU A 153 15.65 0.21 3.96
N CYS A 154 15.14 -0.72 3.13
CA CYS A 154 13.69 -0.86 2.92
C CYS A 154 12.96 -1.25 4.20
N MET A 155 13.48 -2.21 4.96
CA MET A 155 12.89 -2.64 6.23
C MET A 155 12.89 -1.49 7.25
N GLU A 156 14.01 -0.80 7.39
CA GLU A 156 14.14 0.37 8.26
C GLU A 156 13.15 1.47 7.85
N TYR A 157 13.05 1.76 6.55
CA TYR A 157 12.07 2.73 6.04
C TYR A 157 10.64 2.35 6.41
N LEU A 158 10.23 1.07 6.20
CA LEU A 158 8.91 0.59 6.58
C LEU A 158 8.71 0.63 8.11
N GLN A 159 9.76 0.41 8.89
CA GLN A 159 9.73 0.50 10.34
C GLN A 159 9.53 1.95 10.81
N TRP A 160 10.09 2.94 10.09
CA TRP A 160 10.14 4.33 10.51
C TRP A 160 9.04 5.24 9.97
N VAL A 161 8.31 4.87 8.92
CA VAL A 161 7.16 5.67 8.44
C VAL A 161 6.10 5.81 9.54
N ASP A 162 5.39 6.94 9.54
CA ASP A 162 4.40 7.22 10.58
C ASP A 162 3.19 6.28 10.46
N VAL A 163 2.76 5.94 9.23
CA VAL A 163 1.68 4.98 8.97
C VAL A 163 2.09 4.02 7.86
N LEU A 164 1.92 2.73 8.08
CA LEU A 164 2.20 1.67 7.12
C LEU A 164 0.90 0.96 6.73
N LEU A 165 0.66 0.79 5.44
CA LEU A 165 -0.34 -0.14 4.91
C LEU A 165 0.36 -1.38 4.36
N ILE A 166 0.03 -2.54 4.91
CA ILE A 166 0.39 -3.85 4.35
C ILE A 166 -0.83 -4.34 3.56
N ASP A 167 -0.73 -4.27 2.24
CA ASP A 167 -1.82 -4.61 1.32
C ASP A 167 -1.73 -6.05 0.81
N GLU A 168 -2.85 -6.56 0.30
CA GLU A 168 -2.97 -7.91 -0.28
C GLU A 168 -2.64 -9.03 0.72
N PHE A 169 -2.85 -8.81 2.02
CA PHE A 169 -2.57 -9.79 3.06
C PHE A 169 -3.43 -11.06 2.87
N GLY A 170 -2.77 -12.21 2.90
CA GLY A 170 -3.39 -13.52 2.65
C GLY A 170 -3.01 -14.12 1.29
N THR A 171 -2.43 -13.32 0.37
CA THR A 171 -2.01 -13.79 -0.95
C THR A 171 -0.55 -14.26 -0.99
N GLU A 172 0.25 -13.85 -0.02
CA GLU A 172 1.70 -14.12 0.07
C GLU A 172 2.04 -15.52 0.54
N TYR A 173 1.04 -16.30 1.02
CA TYR A 173 1.27 -17.62 1.59
C TYR A 173 1.78 -18.61 0.55
N ASN A 174 3.09 -18.81 0.52
CA ASN A 174 3.80 -19.68 -0.41
C ASN A 174 4.56 -20.79 0.31
N THR A 175 5.26 -21.65 -0.44
CA THR A 175 6.01 -22.78 0.10
C THR A 175 7.08 -22.33 1.09
N LYS A 176 7.80 -21.23 0.84
CA LYS A 176 8.83 -20.71 1.77
C LYS A 176 8.25 -20.36 3.13
N MET A 177 7.06 -19.75 3.15
CA MET A 177 6.38 -19.43 4.41
C MET A 177 5.91 -20.70 5.12
N LYS A 178 5.47 -21.72 4.38
CA LYS A 178 5.05 -23.00 4.96
C LYS A 178 6.20 -23.69 5.71
N ASP A 179 7.38 -23.65 5.13
CA ASP A 179 8.55 -24.32 5.69
C ASP A 179 9.20 -23.54 6.85
N ASN A 180 8.94 -22.22 6.94
CA ASN A 180 9.54 -21.30 7.93
C ASN A 180 8.51 -20.58 8.78
N LYS A 181 7.39 -21.21 9.10
CA LYS A 181 6.22 -20.58 9.79
C LYS A 181 6.61 -19.82 11.05
N SER A 182 7.36 -20.45 11.95
CA SER A 182 7.74 -19.84 13.22
C SER A 182 8.68 -18.65 13.04
N TYR A 183 9.62 -18.74 12.10
CA TYR A 183 10.53 -17.64 11.81
C TYR A 183 9.78 -16.42 11.28
N VAL A 184 8.91 -16.61 10.27
CA VAL A 184 8.09 -15.55 9.69
C VAL A 184 7.16 -14.94 10.75
N ALA A 185 6.51 -15.78 11.55
CA ALA A 185 5.62 -15.32 12.61
C ALA A 185 6.35 -14.47 13.65
N ASN A 186 7.52 -14.89 14.10
CA ASN A 186 8.33 -14.15 15.06
C ASN A 186 8.85 -12.84 14.47
N SER A 187 9.33 -12.84 13.22
CA SER A 187 9.79 -11.64 12.52
C SER A 187 8.66 -10.64 12.33
N PHE A 188 7.49 -11.12 11.89
CA PHE A 188 6.30 -10.27 11.73
C PHE A 188 5.82 -9.70 13.06
N ASN A 189 5.80 -10.53 14.12
CA ASN A 189 5.46 -10.07 15.46
C ASN A 189 6.43 -9.00 15.94
N GLY A 190 7.74 -9.24 15.84
CA GLY A 190 8.77 -8.27 16.21
C GLY A 190 8.59 -6.95 15.48
N PHE A 191 8.36 -7.02 14.16
CA PHE A 191 8.11 -5.85 13.32
C PHE A 191 6.88 -5.05 13.76
N VAL A 192 5.74 -5.70 13.96
CA VAL A 192 4.48 -5.05 14.39
C VAL A 192 4.61 -4.48 15.79
N MET A 193 5.21 -5.22 16.72
CA MET A 193 5.37 -4.78 18.11
C MET A 193 6.31 -3.58 18.23
N GLU A 194 7.39 -3.56 17.44
CA GLU A 194 8.30 -2.40 17.41
C GLU A 194 7.59 -1.16 16.88
N ARG A 195 6.83 -1.26 15.79
CA ARG A 195 6.02 -0.14 15.29
C ARG A 195 5.02 0.34 16.33
N LYS A 196 4.36 -0.60 17.03
CA LYS A 196 3.42 -0.28 18.12
C LYS A 196 4.12 0.45 19.26
N ARG A 197 5.31 0.00 19.67
CA ARG A 197 6.15 0.64 20.71
C ARG A 197 6.50 2.09 20.33
N LEU A 198 6.71 2.35 19.04
CA LEU A 198 7.01 3.66 18.48
C LEU A 198 5.75 4.51 18.20
N ASN A 199 4.55 4.04 18.59
CA ASN A 199 3.26 4.68 18.28
C ASN A 199 3.06 4.91 16.77
N LYS A 200 3.49 3.94 15.94
CA LYS A 200 3.39 3.97 14.49
C LYS A 200 2.40 2.91 14.02
N PRO A 201 1.15 3.27 13.78
CA PRO A 201 0.12 2.30 13.41
C PRO A 201 0.46 1.58 12.12
N THR A 202 0.04 0.31 12.09
CA THR A 202 0.09 -0.54 10.91
C THR A 202 -1.35 -0.86 10.52
N ILE A 203 -1.66 -0.70 9.24
CA ILE A 203 -2.93 -1.08 8.64
C ILE A 203 -2.66 -2.32 7.79
N ILE A 204 -3.44 -3.37 7.98
CA ILE A 204 -3.43 -4.56 7.11
C ILE A 204 -4.71 -4.54 6.29
N ALA A 205 -4.60 -4.66 4.98
CA ALA A 205 -5.74 -4.86 4.09
C ALA A 205 -5.71 -6.27 3.49
N SER A 206 -6.79 -7.01 3.69
CA SER A 206 -6.95 -8.35 3.16
C SER A 206 -8.22 -8.46 2.31
N ASN A 207 -8.12 -9.14 1.20
CA ASN A 207 -9.29 -9.49 0.38
C ASN A 207 -9.99 -10.77 0.87
N PHE A 208 -9.49 -11.38 1.94
CA PHE A 208 -10.05 -12.58 2.53
C PHE A 208 -10.79 -12.26 3.83
N GLN A 209 -11.83 -13.03 4.12
CA GLN A 209 -12.54 -12.94 5.39
C GLN A 209 -11.65 -13.36 6.57
N ALA A 210 -11.96 -12.86 7.75
CA ALA A 210 -11.22 -13.21 8.98
C ALA A 210 -11.18 -14.73 9.25
N ALA A 211 -12.24 -15.47 8.91
CA ALA A 211 -12.27 -16.93 9.04
C ALA A 211 -11.22 -17.60 8.15
N TYR A 212 -11.10 -17.19 6.88
CA TYR A 212 -10.08 -17.71 5.97
C TYR A 212 -8.64 -17.41 6.48
N LEU A 213 -8.41 -16.22 7.00
CA LEU A 213 -7.11 -15.88 7.58
C LEU A 213 -6.76 -16.77 8.78
N LYS A 214 -7.77 -17.15 9.58
CA LYS A 214 -7.59 -18.10 10.69
C LYS A 214 -7.29 -19.53 10.23
N GLU A 215 -7.78 -19.94 9.08
CA GLU A 215 -7.50 -21.27 8.53
C GLU A 215 -6.14 -21.32 7.80
N THR A 216 -5.76 -20.21 7.18
CA THR A 216 -4.57 -20.13 6.30
C THR A 216 -3.27 -19.98 7.09
N TYR A 217 -3.27 -19.12 8.12
CA TYR A 217 -2.07 -18.80 8.87
C TYR A 217 -1.85 -19.72 10.07
N ALA A 218 -0.58 -19.90 10.43
CA ALA A 218 -0.22 -20.54 11.69
C ALA A 218 -0.76 -19.74 12.88
N THR A 219 -1.01 -20.43 14.00
CA THR A 219 -1.58 -19.86 15.22
C THR A 219 -0.80 -18.64 15.72
N GLU A 220 0.51 -18.63 15.54
CA GLU A 220 1.39 -17.53 15.94
C GLU A 220 1.05 -16.24 15.21
N ILE A 221 0.91 -16.28 13.86
CA ILE A 221 0.52 -15.11 13.05
C ILE A 221 -0.90 -14.68 13.38
N GLN A 222 -1.82 -15.64 13.57
CA GLN A 222 -3.18 -15.34 13.98
C GLN A 222 -3.19 -14.56 15.31
N ASN A 223 -2.43 -15.01 16.30
CA ASN A 223 -2.33 -14.35 17.59
C ASN A 223 -1.82 -12.91 17.45
N VAL A 224 -0.79 -12.68 16.61
CA VAL A 224 -0.29 -11.32 16.35
C VAL A 224 -1.40 -10.42 15.79
N ILE A 225 -2.10 -10.89 14.78
CA ILE A 225 -3.12 -10.11 14.07
C ILE A 225 -4.31 -9.85 14.98
N PHE A 226 -4.92 -10.90 15.54
CA PHE A 226 -6.17 -10.76 16.27
C PHE A 226 -6.01 -10.16 17.69
N SER A 227 -4.79 -10.16 18.25
CA SER A 227 -4.52 -9.51 19.53
C SER A 227 -4.05 -8.05 19.41
N ASN A 228 -3.53 -7.64 18.24
CA ASN A 228 -2.93 -6.31 18.09
C ASN A 228 -3.64 -5.41 17.08
N PHE A 229 -4.65 -5.91 16.38
CA PHE A 229 -5.35 -5.15 15.35
C PHE A 229 -6.85 -5.08 15.66
N VAL A 230 -7.43 -3.90 15.46
CA VAL A 230 -8.88 -3.69 15.47
C VAL A 230 -9.43 -4.07 14.10
N GLY A 231 -10.43 -4.92 14.06
CA GLY A 231 -11.06 -5.37 12.83
C GLY A 231 -11.98 -4.31 12.23
N LEU A 232 -11.68 -3.85 11.02
CA LEU A 232 -12.55 -3.02 10.21
C LEU A 232 -13.21 -3.86 9.13
N ARG A 233 -14.41 -4.34 9.43
CA ARG A 233 -15.22 -5.10 8.49
C ARG A 233 -15.90 -4.17 7.49
N ILE A 234 -15.77 -4.47 6.20
CA ILE A 234 -16.32 -3.65 5.12
C ILE A 234 -17.25 -4.45 4.22
N ASN A 235 -18.27 -3.78 3.70
CA ASN A 235 -19.20 -4.31 2.71
C ASN A 235 -19.12 -3.47 1.44
N SER A 236 -18.78 -4.10 0.32
CA SER A 236 -18.96 -3.53 -1.00
C SER A 236 -20.33 -3.87 -1.55
N LYS A 237 -20.89 -2.99 -2.36
CA LYS A 237 -22.08 -3.33 -3.16
C LYS A 237 -21.69 -4.40 -4.20
N THR A 238 -22.65 -5.21 -4.62
CA THR A 238 -22.40 -6.19 -5.67
C THR A 238 -21.95 -5.45 -6.93
N ARG A 239 -20.77 -5.76 -7.43
CA ARG A 239 -20.18 -5.08 -8.59
C ARG A 239 -21.07 -5.31 -9.80
N LYS A 240 -21.83 -4.30 -10.21
CA LYS A 240 -22.33 -4.24 -11.58
C LYS A 240 -21.08 -4.03 -12.45
N LYS A 241 -20.86 -4.86 -13.49
CA LYS A 241 -19.80 -4.60 -14.48
C LYS A 241 -19.98 -3.17 -14.97
N THR A 242 -19.12 -2.27 -14.57
CA THR A 242 -19.11 -0.88 -15.04
C THR A 242 -18.20 -0.83 -16.25
N GLU A 243 -18.53 0.04 -17.21
CA GLU A 243 -17.74 0.29 -18.45
C GLU A 243 -16.26 0.64 -18.20
N PHE A 244 -15.88 0.92 -16.96
CA PHE A 244 -14.49 1.14 -16.54
C PHE A 244 -13.60 -0.11 -16.54
N ASP A 245 -14.17 -1.31 -16.62
CA ASP A 245 -13.38 -2.56 -16.77
C ASP A 245 -12.72 -2.68 -18.17
N GLY A 246 -13.07 -1.80 -19.12
CA GLY A 246 -12.51 -1.74 -20.47
C GLY A 246 -11.38 -0.71 -20.64
N LEU A 247 -11.13 0.16 -19.68
CA LEU A 247 -9.92 0.98 -19.63
C LEU A 247 -8.79 0.17 -18.98
N GLU A 248 -8.41 -0.94 -19.60
CA GLU A 248 -7.04 -1.39 -19.55
C GLU A 248 -6.20 -0.24 -20.12
N VAL A 249 -5.72 0.62 -19.24
CA VAL A 249 -4.54 1.37 -19.55
C VAL A 249 -3.50 0.30 -19.88
N LYS A 250 -3.21 0.11 -21.17
CA LYS A 250 -2.08 -0.69 -21.65
C LYS A 250 -0.79 -0.02 -21.19
N LEU A 251 -0.63 0.08 -19.91
CA LEU A 251 0.66 0.29 -19.28
C LEU A 251 1.41 -1.00 -19.58
N LYS A 252 2.33 -0.96 -20.56
CA LYS A 252 3.40 -1.96 -20.60
C LYS A 252 3.86 -2.06 -19.16
N LYS A 253 3.63 -3.24 -18.55
CA LYS A 253 4.26 -3.54 -17.26
C LYS A 253 5.71 -3.17 -17.47
N PRO A 254 6.30 -2.23 -16.72
CA PRO A 254 7.73 -2.13 -16.71
C PRO A 254 8.19 -3.55 -16.41
N GLU A 255 9.03 -4.11 -17.25
CA GLU A 255 9.72 -5.35 -16.92
C GLU A 255 10.51 -5.02 -15.68
N LEU A 256 9.95 -5.37 -14.53
CA LEU A 256 10.59 -5.28 -13.23
C LEU A 256 11.67 -6.37 -13.18
N LYS A 257 12.69 -6.22 -14.00
CA LYS A 257 14.01 -6.82 -13.75
C LYS A 257 14.65 -5.98 -12.65
N GLY A 258 14.25 -6.23 -11.44
CA GLY A 258 14.75 -5.53 -10.27
C GLY A 258 14.69 -6.44 -9.06
N CYS A 259 15.39 -6.12 -8.04
CA CYS A 259 15.76 -6.80 -6.79
C CYS A 259 14.90 -7.98 -6.26
N PHE A 260 13.65 -8.13 -6.71
CA PHE A 260 12.79 -9.24 -6.30
C PHE A 260 12.79 -10.43 -7.25
N ASP A 261 13.16 -10.26 -8.54
CA ASP A 261 13.28 -11.41 -9.46
C ASP A 261 14.51 -12.25 -9.11
N ASP A 262 15.57 -11.64 -8.58
CA ASP A 262 16.76 -12.35 -8.10
C ASP A 262 16.49 -13.21 -6.85
N LEU A 263 15.47 -12.86 -6.05
CA LEU A 263 15.06 -13.66 -4.89
C LEU A 263 14.42 -15.00 -5.30
N ASN A 264 13.84 -15.07 -6.49
CA ASN A 264 13.29 -16.32 -7.02
C ASN A 264 14.35 -17.20 -7.69
N SER A 265 15.55 -16.66 -7.99
CA SER A 265 16.65 -17.36 -8.66
C SER A 265 17.70 -17.93 -7.72
N ILE A 266 17.60 -17.69 -6.41
CA ILE A 266 18.49 -18.31 -5.43
C ILE A 266 18.08 -19.78 -5.25
N ASP A 267 18.68 -20.62 -6.07
CA ASP A 267 18.53 -22.07 -6.00
C ASP A 267 19.11 -22.56 -4.67
N ILE A 268 18.25 -22.97 -3.75
CA ILE A 268 18.58 -23.47 -2.41
C ILE A 268 19.48 -24.73 -2.51
N LYS A 269 19.59 -25.35 -3.69
CA LYS A 269 20.44 -26.55 -3.91
C LYS A 269 21.94 -26.29 -3.81
N ASP A 270 22.40 -25.06 -4.01
CA ASP A 270 23.83 -24.78 -3.94
C ASP A 270 24.38 -24.62 -2.51
N LYS A 271 23.56 -24.31 -1.51
CA LYS A 271 24.03 -24.23 -0.12
C LYS A 271 24.17 -25.59 0.58
N GLN A 272 23.52 -26.63 0.07
CA GLN A 272 23.68 -27.99 0.63
C GLN A 272 24.93 -28.72 0.08
N ARG A 273 25.59 -28.24 -0.99
CA ARG A 273 26.78 -28.85 -1.56
C ARG A 273 28.12 -28.32 -1.03
N LYS A 274 28.11 -27.17 -0.37
CA LYS A 274 29.31 -26.68 0.34
C LYS A 274 29.06 -26.87 1.83
N GLY A 275 29.34 -28.07 2.29
CA GLY A 275 29.41 -28.39 3.71
C GLY A 275 30.39 -27.44 4.39
N MET A 276 29.86 -26.45 5.09
CA MET A 276 30.54 -25.70 6.15
C MET A 276 29.53 -25.39 7.24
N PHE A 277 29.88 -25.92 8.38
CA PHE A 277 29.36 -25.89 9.73
C PHE A 277 28.69 -24.62 10.16
#